data_2a72d5da4ea68fd667c54c95e2b2fa79
#
_entry.id   2a72d5da4ea68fd667c54c95e2b2fa79
#
_cell.length_a   1.000
_cell.length_b   1.000
_cell.length_c   1.000
_cell.angle_alpha   90.00
_cell.angle_beta   90.00
_cell.angle_gamma   90.00
#
_symmetry.space_group_name_H-M   'P 1'
#
loop_
_entity.id
_entity.type
_entity.pdbx_description
1 polymer ?
#
loop_
_entity_poly.entity_id
_entity_poly.type
_entity_poly.pdbx_seq_one_letter_code
_entity_poly.pdbx_strand_id
1 'polypeptide(L)'
;MVEAVSVVACLILATVLIYVSQSPFYQTSSTSVDVIIPPGAGVNASLGFEPSTVKVVIGVNNTVIWMNEDSDWHDVHSDTGVFYSGMIQPGSSWTYTFTSSGTYPYHCDPHPWMTGTVIVDSV
;
A
#
# COMPACT_ATOMS: atom_id res chain seq x y z
N MET A 1 35.59 50.40 7.48
CA MET A 1 35.48 49.63 6.21
C MET A 1 35.66 48.14 6.37
N VAL A 2 36.14 47.64 7.50
CA VAL A 2 36.34 46.19 7.71
C VAL A 2 35.05 45.48 8.14
N GLU A 3 34.09 46.15 8.73
CA GLU A 3 32.84 45.56 9.24
C GLU A 3 31.79 45.21 8.17
N ALA A 4 31.81 45.94 7.03
CA ALA A 4 30.82 45.71 5.96
C ALA A 4 31.06 44.42 5.19
N VAL A 5 32.29 43.93 5.11
CA VAL A 5 32.66 42.68 4.41
C VAL A 5 32.25 41.46 5.21
N SER A 6 32.28 41.55 6.54
CA SER A 6 31.87 40.43 7.43
C SER A 6 30.39 40.15 7.40
N VAL A 7 29.56 41.19 7.29
CA VAL A 7 28.08 41.04 7.26
C VAL A 7 27.60 40.44 5.93
N VAL A 8 28.21 40.83 4.81
CA VAL A 8 27.86 40.27 3.49
C VAL A 8 28.25 38.80 3.38
N ALA A 9 29.41 38.41 3.92
CA ALA A 9 29.84 37.02 3.93
C ALA A 9 28.92 36.13 4.80
N CYS A 10 28.45 36.64 5.94
CA CYS A 10 27.47 35.92 6.80
C CYS A 10 26.10 35.73 6.13
N LEU A 11 25.61 36.72 5.39
CA LEU A 11 24.37 36.65 4.64
C LEU A 11 24.43 35.64 3.48
N ILE A 12 25.56 35.55 2.79
CA ILE A 12 25.76 34.59 1.69
C ILE A 12 25.81 33.17 2.23
N LEU A 13 26.50 32.94 3.35
CA LEU A 13 26.53 31.62 4.01
C LEU A 13 25.15 31.18 4.52
N ALA A 14 24.33 32.10 5.05
CA ALA A 14 23.00 31.78 5.51
C ALA A 14 22.06 31.42 4.34
N THR A 15 22.17 32.12 3.20
CA THR A 15 21.36 31.82 2.02
C THR A 15 21.74 30.51 1.35
N VAL A 16 23.00 30.13 1.33
CA VAL A 16 23.46 28.84 0.82
C VAL A 16 22.99 27.68 1.72
N LEU A 17 23.04 27.85 3.03
CA LEU A 17 22.53 26.86 3.99
C LEU A 17 21.01 26.66 3.86
N ILE A 18 20.23 27.70 3.64
CA ILE A 18 18.78 27.61 3.41
C ILE A 18 18.50 26.88 2.08
N TYR A 19 19.29 27.12 1.05
CA TYR A 19 19.10 26.47 -0.25
C TYR A 19 19.39 24.96 -0.21
N VAL A 20 20.39 24.53 0.55
CA VAL A 20 20.74 23.11 0.71
C VAL A 20 19.68 22.37 1.56
N SER A 21 19.03 23.04 2.52
CA SER A 21 17.97 22.42 3.34
C SER A 21 16.64 22.29 2.62
N GLN A 22 16.46 22.92 1.46
CA GLN A 22 15.27 22.83 0.62
C GLN A 22 15.44 21.94 -0.61
N SER A 23 16.47 21.13 -0.67
CA SER A 23 16.56 20.07 -1.68
C SER A 23 15.30 19.21 -1.54
N PRO A 24 14.45 19.10 -2.57
CA PRO A 24 13.32 18.20 -2.50
C PRO A 24 13.89 16.78 -2.41
N PHE A 25 13.94 16.24 -1.21
CA PHE A 25 13.94 14.79 -1.11
C PHE A 25 12.64 14.35 -1.77
N TYR A 26 12.70 13.85 -2.98
CA TYR A 26 11.64 13.05 -3.54
C TYR A 26 11.49 11.84 -2.62
N GLN A 27 10.64 11.99 -1.63
CA GLN A 27 10.05 10.85 -0.98
C GLN A 27 9.14 10.22 -2.03
N THR A 28 9.64 9.23 -2.73
CA THR A 28 8.77 8.28 -3.39
C THR A 28 8.06 7.53 -2.27
N SER A 29 7.00 8.12 -1.74
CA SER A 29 6.08 7.39 -0.89
C SER A 29 5.45 6.32 -1.79
N SER A 30 5.94 5.10 -1.68
CA SER A 30 5.21 3.94 -2.17
C SER A 30 3.86 3.97 -1.46
N THR A 31 2.83 4.38 -2.18
CA THR A 31 1.46 4.33 -1.65
C THR A 31 0.98 2.89 -1.73
N SER A 32 0.53 2.34 -0.61
CA SER A 32 -0.18 1.06 -0.59
C SER A 32 -1.65 1.25 -0.95
N VAL A 33 -2.29 0.16 -1.36
CA VAL A 33 -3.75 0.10 -1.58
C VAL A 33 -4.35 -0.82 -0.55
N ASP A 34 -5.40 -0.37 0.11
CA ASP A 34 -6.07 -1.12 1.16
C ASP A 34 -7.29 -1.86 0.63
N VAL A 35 -7.45 -3.09 1.09
CA VAL A 35 -8.64 -3.92 0.91
C VAL A 35 -9.16 -4.32 2.28
N ILE A 36 -10.43 -4.06 2.53
CA ILE A 36 -11.07 -4.35 3.80
C ILE A 36 -11.87 -5.66 3.69
N ILE A 37 -11.77 -6.49 4.71
CA ILE A 37 -12.70 -7.58 4.98
C ILE A 37 -13.69 -7.04 6.00
N PRO A 38 -14.93 -6.67 5.59
CA PRO A 38 -15.82 -5.93 6.45
C PRO A 38 -16.43 -6.81 7.54
N PRO A 39 -16.92 -6.20 8.64
CA PRO A 39 -17.67 -6.94 9.67
C PRO A 39 -18.85 -7.69 9.08
N GLY A 40 -18.98 -8.97 9.44
CA GLY A 40 -20.07 -9.85 8.97
C GLY A 40 -19.76 -10.60 7.68
N ALA A 41 -18.60 -10.43 7.06
CA ALA A 41 -18.23 -11.10 5.81
C ALA A 41 -18.24 -12.63 5.93
N GLY A 42 -17.90 -13.17 7.10
CA GLY A 42 -17.88 -14.61 7.34
C GLY A 42 -19.25 -15.27 7.45
N VAL A 43 -20.33 -14.50 7.65
CA VAL A 43 -21.68 -15.02 7.83
C VAL A 43 -22.69 -14.49 6.82
N ASN A 44 -22.32 -13.52 6.00
CA ASN A 44 -23.17 -12.90 5.00
C ASN A 44 -22.56 -13.01 3.61
N ALA A 45 -23.11 -13.90 2.78
CA ALA A 45 -22.59 -14.16 1.43
C ALA A 45 -22.75 -12.97 0.45
N SER A 46 -23.44 -11.90 0.83
CA SER A 46 -23.49 -10.67 0.04
C SER A 46 -22.33 -9.71 0.34
N LEU A 47 -21.53 -10.01 1.37
CA LEU A 47 -20.31 -9.27 1.73
C LEU A 47 -19.06 -10.01 1.26
N GLY A 48 -18.01 -9.27 0.98
CA GLY A 48 -16.73 -9.80 0.55
C GLY A 48 -15.62 -8.78 0.70
N PHE A 49 -14.55 -8.95 -0.04
CA PHE A 49 -13.45 -7.99 -0.06
C PHE A 49 -13.90 -6.64 -0.63
N GLU A 50 -13.52 -5.55 0.04
CA GLU A 50 -13.90 -4.18 -0.33
C GLU A 50 -12.66 -3.27 -0.48
N PRO A 51 -12.40 -2.74 -1.69
CA PRO A 51 -13.07 -3.06 -2.94
C PRO A 51 -12.76 -4.48 -3.43
N SER A 52 -13.65 -5.09 -4.21
CA SER A 52 -13.44 -6.43 -4.77
C SER A 52 -12.42 -6.44 -5.92
N THR A 53 -12.19 -5.31 -6.57
CA THR A 53 -11.17 -5.15 -7.60
C THR A 53 -10.32 -3.94 -7.30
N VAL A 54 -9.01 -4.12 -7.28
CA VAL A 54 -8.03 -3.04 -7.14
C VAL A 54 -7.09 -3.03 -8.33
N LYS A 55 -6.63 -1.83 -8.70
CA LYS A 55 -5.61 -1.61 -9.71
C LYS A 55 -4.38 -1.00 -9.08
N VAL A 56 -3.23 -1.58 -9.37
CA VAL A 56 -1.93 -1.12 -8.87
C VAL A 56 -0.94 -1.00 -10.01
N VAL A 57 0.09 -0.18 -9.82
CA VAL A 57 1.15 0.07 -10.81
C VAL A 57 2.50 -0.22 -10.16
N ILE A 58 3.31 -1.07 -10.80
CA ILE A 58 4.62 -1.46 -10.29
C ILE A 58 5.50 -0.22 -10.11
N GLY A 59 6.12 -0.10 -8.94
CA GLY A 59 6.98 1.04 -8.59
C GLY A 59 6.24 2.30 -8.14
N VAL A 60 4.88 2.30 -8.16
CA VAL A 60 4.05 3.42 -7.71
C VAL A 60 3.26 3.05 -6.45
N ASN A 61 2.38 2.03 -6.55
CA ASN A 61 1.49 1.61 -5.46
C ASN A 61 1.25 0.09 -5.46
N ASN A 62 2.24 -0.69 -5.85
CA ASN A 62 2.11 -2.14 -6.06
C ASN A 62 2.12 -3.00 -4.78
N THR A 63 1.89 -2.38 -3.64
CA THR A 63 1.70 -3.07 -2.36
C THR A 63 0.23 -2.99 -1.95
N VAL A 64 -0.37 -4.15 -1.70
CA VAL A 64 -1.77 -4.25 -1.24
C VAL A 64 -1.78 -4.75 0.19
N ILE A 65 -2.63 -4.15 1.02
CA ILE A 65 -2.83 -4.49 2.42
C ILE A 65 -4.27 -4.98 2.59
N TRP A 66 -4.46 -6.21 3.04
CA TRP A 66 -5.77 -6.75 3.41
C TRP A 66 -5.94 -6.65 4.92
N MET A 67 -6.98 -5.95 5.35
CA MET A 67 -7.29 -5.70 6.76
C MET A 67 -8.54 -6.47 7.16
N ASN A 68 -8.41 -7.38 8.12
CA ASN A 68 -9.56 -8.14 8.62
C ASN A 68 -10.28 -7.36 9.74
N GLU A 69 -11.38 -6.72 9.40
CA GLU A 69 -12.27 -6.02 10.34
C GLU A 69 -13.44 -6.89 10.81
N ASP A 70 -13.53 -8.12 10.31
CA ASP A 70 -14.54 -9.09 10.75
C ASP A 70 -14.14 -9.77 12.09
N SER A 71 -15.10 -10.39 12.73
CA SER A 71 -14.89 -11.22 13.93
C SER A 71 -14.43 -12.64 13.61
N ASP A 72 -14.52 -13.06 12.36
CA ASP A 72 -14.06 -14.36 11.87
C ASP A 72 -12.65 -14.30 11.28
N TRP A 73 -12.02 -15.48 11.19
CA TRP A 73 -10.77 -15.67 10.48
C TRP A 73 -11.00 -15.73 8.99
N HIS A 74 -10.13 -15.08 8.23
CA HIS A 74 -10.16 -15.07 6.77
C HIS A 74 -8.77 -15.36 6.22
N ASP A 75 -8.70 -15.67 4.93
CA ASP A 75 -7.43 -15.72 4.19
C ASP A 75 -7.56 -15.05 2.82
N VAL A 76 -6.42 -14.86 2.18
CA VAL A 76 -6.28 -14.34 0.83
C VAL A 76 -5.49 -15.36 0.05
N HIS A 77 -6.16 -16.15 -0.77
CA HIS A 77 -5.58 -17.23 -1.53
C HIS A 77 -5.72 -16.96 -3.03
N SER A 78 -4.59 -16.82 -3.70
CA SER A 78 -4.56 -16.66 -5.16
C SER A 78 -5.14 -17.88 -5.85
N ASP A 79 -6.05 -17.68 -6.82
CA ASP A 79 -6.64 -18.78 -7.59
C ASP A 79 -5.59 -19.55 -8.41
N THR A 80 -4.47 -18.92 -8.71
CA THR A 80 -3.37 -19.50 -9.50
C THR A 80 -2.15 -19.88 -8.66
N GLY A 81 -2.24 -19.77 -7.32
CA GLY A 81 -1.17 -20.17 -6.40
C GLY A 81 0.02 -19.20 -6.32
N VAL A 82 -0.14 -17.95 -6.76
CA VAL A 82 0.94 -16.94 -6.75
C VAL A 82 1.21 -16.43 -5.33
N PHE A 83 0.16 -16.31 -4.50
CA PHE A 83 0.28 -15.86 -3.11
C PHE A 83 -0.75 -16.53 -2.20
N TYR A 84 -0.40 -16.60 -0.94
CA TYR A 84 -1.27 -17.10 0.13
C TYR A 84 -0.92 -16.42 1.45
N SER A 85 -1.92 -15.80 2.08
CA SER A 85 -1.73 -15.06 3.33
C SER A 85 -1.56 -15.95 4.57
N GLY A 86 -2.01 -17.20 4.51
CA GLY A 86 -2.39 -17.91 5.73
C GLY A 86 -3.61 -17.27 6.38
N MET A 87 -4.02 -17.79 7.54
CA MET A 87 -5.19 -17.27 8.25
C MET A 87 -4.89 -15.91 8.89
N ILE A 88 -5.68 -14.92 8.55
CA ILE A 88 -5.64 -13.56 9.09
C ILE A 88 -6.65 -13.48 10.24
N GLN A 89 -6.15 -13.24 11.45
CA GLN A 89 -7.01 -13.12 12.64
C GLN A 89 -7.87 -11.84 12.57
N PRO A 90 -9.01 -11.81 13.29
CA PRO A 90 -9.74 -10.58 13.53
C PRO A 90 -8.83 -9.44 14.03
N GLY A 91 -8.93 -8.27 13.39
CA GLY A 91 -8.14 -7.10 13.72
C GLY A 91 -6.70 -7.09 13.18
N SER A 92 -6.28 -8.13 12.47
CA SER A 92 -4.95 -8.23 11.85
C SER A 92 -5.00 -7.91 10.36
N SER A 93 -3.83 -7.71 9.76
CA SER A 93 -3.68 -7.46 8.33
C SER A 93 -2.59 -8.32 7.73
N TRP A 94 -2.64 -8.47 6.41
CA TRP A 94 -1.61 -9.10 5.61
C TRP A 94 -1.27 -8.23 4.41
N THR A 95 -0.01 -8.23 4.01
CA THR A 95 0.52 -7.35 2.97
C THR A 95 1.24 -8.17 1.91
N TYR A 96 1.02 -7.83 0.64
CA TYR A 96 1.73 -8.43 -0.48
C TYR A 96 2.15 -7.37 -1.50
N THR A 97 3.39 -7.47 -1.99
CA THR A 97 3.93 -6.57 -3.03
C THR A 97 4.02 -7.30 -4.36
N PHE A 98 3.32 -6.79 -5.37
CA PHE A 98 3.30 -7.35 -6.71
C PHE A 98 4.50 -6.86 -7.52
N THR A 99 5.23 -7.78 -8.14
CA THR A 99 6.44 -7.48 -8.94
C THR A 99 6.32 -7.80 -10.42
N SER A 100 5.20 -8.42 -10.82
CA SER A 100 4.93 -8.75 -12.22
C SER A 100 3.54 -8.24 -12.62
N SER A 101 3.42 -7.66 -13.81
CA SER A 101 2.13 -7.25 -14.36
C SER A 101 1.23 -8.46 -14.66
N GLY A 102 -0.07 -8.27 -14.52
CA GLY A 102 -1.05 -9.32 -14.75
C GLY A 102 -2.33 -9.10 -13.98
N THR A 103 -3.23 -10.07 -14.08
CA THR A 103 -4.50 -10.10 -13.37
C THR A 103 -4.47 -11.27 -12.39
N TYR A 104 -4.71 -10.98 -11.12
CA TYR A 104 -4.57 -11.94 -10.02
C TYR A 104 -5.90 -12.09 -9.30
N PRO A 105 -6.75 -13.05 -9.71
CA PRO A 105 -7.95 -13.39 -8.96
C PRO A 105 -7.59 -14.15 -7.68
N TYR A 106 -8.37 -13.92 -6.63
CA TYR A 106 -8.19 -14.56 -5.34
C TYR A 106 -9.52 -14.79 -4.62
N HIS A 107 -9.51 -15.60 -3.59
CA HIS A 107 -10.67 -15.95 -2.78
C HIS A 107 -10.27 -16.18 -1.32
N CYS A 108 -11.27 -16.34 -0.46
CA CYS A 108 -11.11 -16.79 0.91
C CYS A 108 -11.52 -18.27 1.00
N ASP A 109 -10.62 -19.15 1.47
CA ASP A 109 -10.89 -20.59 1.53
C ASP A 109 -12.07 -20.95 2.46
N PRO A 110 -12.15 -20.45 3.71
CA PRO A 110 -13.29 -20.75 4.58
C PRO A 110 -14.59 -20.11 4.15
N HIS A 111 -14.53 -19.06 3.32
CA HIS A 111 -15.72 -18.29 2.88
C HIS A 111 -15.67 -18.09 1.36
N PRO A 112 -15.94 -19.14 0.55
CA PRO A 112 -15.65 -19.15 -0.88
C PRO A 112 -16.50 -18.17 -1.73
N TRP A 113 -17.53 -17.55 -1.16
CA TRP A 113 -18.23 -16.45 -1.81
C TRP A 113 -17.43 -15.14 -1.82
N MET A 114 -16.42 -15.02 -0.95
CA MET A 114 -15.54 -13.86 -0.90
C MET A 114 -14.48 -14.02 -2.00
N THR A 115 -14.60 -13.21 -3.02
CA THR A 115 -13.66 -13.18 -4.15
C THR A 115 -13.17 -11.76 -4.40
N GLY A 116 -11.98 -11.66 -4.98
CA GLY A 116 -11.39 -10.39 -5.36
C GLY A 116 -10.43 -10.53 -6.54
N THR A 117 -9.98 -9.41 -7.05
CA THR A 117 -9.01 -9.36 -8.15
C THR A 117 -8.06 -8.18 -7.97
N VAL A 118 -6.77 -8.44 -8.12
CA VAL A 118 -5.75 -7.38 -8.25
C VAL A 118 -5.30 -7.32 -9.71
N ILE A 119 -5.41 -6.14 -10.31
CA ILE A 119 -4.90 -5.85 -11.65
C ILE A 119 -3.61 -5.06 -11.47
N VAL A 120 -2.51 -5.60 -11.99
CA VAL A 120 -1.16 -5.04 -11.85
C VAL A 120 -0.67 -4.58 -13.20
N ASP A 121 -0.46 -3.27 -13.34
CA ASP A 121 0.10 -2.67 -14.53
C ASP A 121 1.59 -2.37 -14.33
N SER A 122 2.36 -2.42 -15.41
CA SER A 122 3.73 -1.89 -15.49
C SER A 122 3.70 -0.44 -15.96
N VAL A 123 4.69 0.33 -15.53
CA VAL A 123 4.89 1.70 -16.03
C VAL A 123 5.33 1.66 -17.49
#